data_df77faa2d844982de286d1bfc1eb4a9c
#
_entry.id   df77faa2d844982de286d1bfc1eb4a9c
#
_cell.length_a   1.000
_cell.length_b   1.000
_cell.length_c   1.000
_cell.angle_alpha   90.00
_cell.angle_beta   90.00
_cell.angle_gamma   90.00
#
_symmetry.space_group_name_H-M   'P 1'
#
loop_
_entity.id
_entity.type
_entity.pdbx_description
1 polymer ?
#
loop_
_entity_poly.entity_id
_entity_poly.type
_entity_poly.pdbx_seq_one_letter_code
_entity_poly.pdbx_strand_id
1 'polypeptide(L)'
;MKKPFVAADILLPDASVDLERWAVLACDQFTSEPAYWQRAAALCEGYPSALHITLPEVYLESPDVKARIGWIHDTMDRYLGTVLTRSLHGFVYVERTTSSGVRRGLVGAVDLETYSFEADAAPLCRPSEATVRERIPPRLAVREGAKLETPHILMLADDAAAPIFPALAAKKGDLPLLYRTPLMLGGGSIEGRAVTDEALISQIESAAAALADKDAFAKAYPGAAVPPFALAVGDGNHSLATAKAHWEKVKAKLSPEEQETHPARYCLAEVCSVHDEALIVEPIHRVIFDADFDDVLREFRAFLAKRGDEGDAQTIVLTNGRGARKTVGAAGKTHPLAVGTFEAFWAEFSAAHPAARVDFIHGEESVEKLAREGGAGVLMPPFAKSDLFLGVAKGGVLPKKTFSMGHAEEKRYYMECRRIVK
;
A
#
# COMPACT_ATOMS: atom_id res chain seq x y z
N MET A 1 11.80 23.12 -6.76
CA MET A 1 11.86 21.81 -6.07
C MET A 1 10.94 20.85 -6.82
N LYS A 2 11.31 19.57 -7.05
CA LYS A 2 10.39 18.60 -7.65
C LYS A 2 9.22 18.37 -6.69
N LYS A 3 8.00 18.31 -7.20
CA LYS A 3 6.79 18.07 -6.42
C LYS A 3 6.48 16.57 -6.45
N PRO A 4 6.54 15.85 -5.33
CA PRO A 4 6.31 14.40 -5.30
C PRO A 4 4.83 14.01 -5.50
N PHE A 5 3.91 14.93 -5.18
CA PHE A 5 2.48 14.75 -5.25
C PHE A 5 1.84 16.02 -5.80
N VAL A 6 1.00 15.89 -6.81
CA VAL A 6 0.44 17.02 -7.58
C VAL A 6 -1.05 16.82 -7.85
N ALA A 7 -1.72 17.91 -8.16
CA ALA A 7 -3.09 17.87 -8.68
C ALA A 7 -3.18 17.00 -9.94
N ALA A 8 -4.33 16.38 -10.17
CA ALA A 8 -4.57 15.46 -11.27
C ALA A 8 -5.85 15.80 -12.05
N ASP A 9 -5.88 15.39 -13.33
CA ASP A 9 -7.12 15.34 -14.11
C ASP A 9 -7.87 14.06 -13.74
N ILE A 10 -8.80 14.20 -12.80
CA ILE A 10 -9.55 13.08 -12.21
C ILE A 10 -10.88 12.93 -12.94
N LEU A 11 -11.18 11.70 -13.34
CA LEU A 11 -12.44 11.30 -13.94
C LEU A 11 -13.31 10.61 -12.89
N LEU A 12 -14.59 10.90 -12.91
CA LEU A 12 -15.59 10.31 -12.04
C LEU A 12 -16.76 9.74 -12.85
N PRO A 13 -17.43 8.70 -12.34
CA PRO A 13 -18.64 8.20 -12.98
C PRO A 13 -19.72 9.28 -13.04
N ASP A 14 -20.58 9.17 -14.04
CA ASP A 14 -21.78 10.01 -14.18
C ASP A 14 -22.62 10.01 -12.91
N ALA A 15 -23.34 11.09 -12.66
CA ALA A 15 -24.16 11.23 -11.47
C ALA A 15 -25.31 10.19 -11.38
N SER A 16 -25.69 9.58 -12.50
CA SER A 16 -26.71 8.53 -12.56
C SER A 16 -26.18 7.12 -12.22
N VAL A 17 -24.85 6.96 -12.10
CA VAL A 17 -24.24 5.67 -11.78
C VAL A 17 -24.44 5.31 -10.31
N ASP A 18 -24.89 4.09 -10.03
CA ASP A 18 -24.95 3.54 -8.70
C ASP A 18 -23.53 3.37 -8.14
N LEU A 19 -23.14 4.25 -7.21
CA LEU A 19 -21.75 4.31 -6.71
C LEU A 19 -21.41 3.16 -5.77
N GLU A 20 -22.37 2.53 -5.11
CA GLU A 20 -22.12 1.32 -4.31
C GLU A 20 -21.70 0.14 -5.20
N ARG A 21 -22.28 0.07 -6.41
CA ARG A 21 -21.92 -0.95 -7.42
C ARG A 21 -20.71 -0.55 -8.25
N TRP A 22 -20.46 0.74 -8.37
CA TRP A 22 -19.28 1.26 -9.04
C TRP A 22 -18.01 0.95 -8.25
N ALA A 23 -17.99 1.30 -6.97
CA ALA A 23 -16.82 1.21 -6.12
C ALA A 23 -16.55 -0.23 -5.67
N VAL A 24 -15.45 -0.81 -6.12
CA VAL A 24 -15.01 -2.14 -5.70
C VAL A 24 -13.67 -2.06 -4.97
N LEU A 25 -13.43 -3.04 -4.11
CA LEU A 25 -12.21 -3.17 -3.33
C LEU A 25 -10.97 -3.29 -4.22
N ALA A 26 -9.83 -2.85 -3.72
CA ALA A 26 -8.52 -2.99 -4.36
C ALA A 26 -8.26 -4.43 -4.82
N CYS A 27 -7.83 -4.58 -6.07
CA CYS A 27 -7.76 -5.85 -6.78
C CYS A 27 -6.74 -6.85 -6.23
N ASP A 28 -5.84 -6.40 -5.37
CA ASP A 28 -4.80 -7.19 -4.70
C ASP A 28 -5.25 -7.77 -3.35
N GLN A 29 -6.52 -7.58 -2.97
CA GLN A 29 -7.10 -8.19 -1.77
C GLN A 29 -7.83 -9.50 -2.11
N PHE A 30 -8.02 -10.37 -1.10
CA PHE A 30 -8.71 -11.65 -1.25
C PHE A 30 -8.17 -12.51 -2.41
N THR A 31 -6.84 -12.52 -2.59
CA THR A 31 -6.17 -13.21 -3.71
C THR A 31 -6.28 -14.73 -3.64
N SER A 32 -6.62 -15.28 -2.46
CA SER A 32 -6.87 -16.72 -2.25
C SER A 32 -8.36 -17.04 -2.07
N GLU A 33 -9.26 -16.05 -2.25
CA GLU A 33 -10.69 -16.18 -1.99
C GLU A 33 -11.54 -15.84 -3.22
N PRO A 34 -11.61 -16.71 -4.23
CA PRO A 34 -12.41 -16.45 -5.44
C PRO A 34 -13.88 -16.15 -5.13
N ALA A 35 -14.43 -16.71 -4.05
CA ALA A 35 -15.82 -16.49 -3.63
C ALA A 35 -16.12 -15.03 -3.30
N TYR A 36 -15.15 -14.25 -2.77
CA TYR A 36 -15.31 -12.81 -2.57
C TYR A 36 -15.57 -12.10 -3.92
N TRP A 37 -14.72 -12.36 -4.90
CA TRP A 37 -14.81 -11.72 -6.21
C TRP A 37 -16.02 -12.16 -7.00
N GLN A 38 -16.48 -13.41 -6.82
CA GLN A 38 -17.75 -13.88 -7.40
C GLN A 38 -18.95 -13.12 -6.82
N ARG A 39 -18.98 -12.87 -5.52
CA ARG A 39 -20.02 -12.03 -4.88
C ARG A 39 -19.99 -10.59 -5.41
N ALA A 40 -18.79 -10.00 -5.49
CA ALA A 40 -18.61 -8.66 -6.05
C ALA A 40 -19.12 -8.59 -7.50
N ALA A 41 -18.77 -9.58 -8.34
CA ALA A 41 -19.23 -9.64 -9.72
C ALA A 41 -20.77 -9.76 -9.83
N ALA A 42 -21.40 -10.57 -8.97
CA ALA A 42 -22.86 -10.69 -8.93
C ALA A 42 -23.55 -9.36 -8.53
N LEU A 43 -22.97 -8.59 -7.61
CA LEU A 43 -23.49 -7.27 -7.25
C LEU A 43 -23.34 -6.23 -8.37
N CYS A 44 -22.32 -6.38 -9.22
CA CYS A 44 -22.04 -5.47 -10.35
C CYS A 44 -22.75 -5.89 -11.64
N GLU A 45 -23.44 -7.04 -11.68
CA GLU A 45 -24.06 -7.55 -12.89
C GLU A 45 -25.10 -6.57 -13.45
N GLY A 46 -24.96 -6.19 -14.71
CA GLY A 46 -25.85 -5.23 -15.39
C GLY A 46 -25.63 -3.77 -15.06
N TYR A 47 -24.65 -3.43 -14.23
CA TYR A 47 -24.34 -2.05 -13.82
C TYR A 47 -22.91 -1.66 -14.24
N PRO A 48 -22.65 -0.38 -14.53
CA PRO A 48 -21.28 0.11 -14.64
C PRO A 48 -20.53 -0.10 -13.31
N SER A 49 -19.30 -0.63 -13.39
CA SER A 49 -18.49 -0.88 -12.20
C SER A 49 -17.00 -0.77 -12.51
N ALA A 50 -16.21 -0.30 -11.54
CA ALA A 50 -14.75 -0.32 -11.61
C ALA A 50 -14.20 -1.75 -11.70
N LEU A 51 -14.96 -2.78 -11.28
CA LEU A 51 -14.61 -4.19 -11.50
C LEU A 51 -14.41 -4.53 -12.98
N HIS A 52 -15.13 -3.85 -13.87
CA HIS A 52 -15.08 -4.11 -15.31
C HIS A 52 -13.84 -3.48 -16.00
N ILE A 53 -13.11 -2.63 -15.28
CA ILE A 53 -11.88 -1.97 -15.76
C ILE A 53 -10.66 -2.30 -14.90
N THR A 54 -10.78 -3.29 -14.02
CA THR A 54 -9.69 -3.80 -13.17
C THR A 54 -9.63 -5.31 -13.24
N LEU A 55 -8.46 -5.90 -12.96
CA LEU A 55 -8.29 -7.35 -12.90
C LEU A 55 -8.00 -7.75 -11.44
N PRO A 56 -8.93 -8.41 -10.73
CA PRO A 56 -8.63 -9.00 -9.44
C PRO A 56 -7.46 -9.99 -9.54
N GLU A 57 -6.49 -9.88 -8.62
CA GLU A 57 -5.25 -10.65 -8.68
C GLU A 57 -5.45 -12.17 -8.57
N VAL A 58 -6.56 -12.61 -8.01
CA VAL A 58 -6.96 -14.02 -8.00
C VAL A 58 -7.05 -14.63 -9.43
N TYR A 59 -7.17 -13.78 -10.46
CA TYR A 59 -7.26 -14.18 -11.86
C TYR A 59 -5.97 -13.96 -12.68
N LEU A 60 -4.87 -13.47 -12.05
CA LEU A 60 -3.62 -13.20 -12.77
C LEU A 60 -2.99 -14.45 -13.41
N GLU A 61 -3.19 -15.61 -12.81
CA GLU A 61 -2.67 -16.88 -13.31
C GLU A 61 -3.75 -17.74 -14.01
N SER A 62 -4.94 -17.16 -14.26
CA SER A 62 -6.03 -17.88 -14.93
C SER A 62 -5.71 -18.15 -16.40
N PRO A 63 -6.15 -19.28 -16.99
CA PRO A 63 -5.89 -19.61 -18.40
C PRO A 63 -6.44 -18.56 -19.38
N ASP A 64 -7.49 -17.84 -18.99
CA ASP A 64 -8.20 -16.83 -19.79
C ASP A 64 -7.73 -15.39 -19.50
N VAL A 65 -6.62 -15.20 -18.76
CA VAL A 65 -6.13 -13.86 -18.35
C VAL A 65 -5.98 -12.89 -19.51
N LYS A 66 -5.49 -13.35 -20.67
CA LYS A 66 -5.32 -12.49 -21.86
C LYS A 66 -6.66 -12.00 -22.41
N ALA A 67 -7.68 -12.87 -22.43
CA ALA A 67 -9.01 -12.50 -22.86
C ALA A 67 -9.65 -11.48 -21.88
N ARG A 68 -9.46 -11.68 -20.57
CA ARG A 68 -9.90 -10.72 -19.53
C ARG A 68 -9.25 -9.35 -19.71
N ILE A 69 -7.95 -9.29 -19.96
CA ILE A 69 -7.22 -8.05 -20.19
C ILE A 69 -7.79 -7.33 -21.42
N GLY A 70 -8.01 -8.04 -22.54
CA GLY A 70 -8.63 -7.46 -23.74
C GLY A 70 -10.01 -6.87 -23.44
N TRP A 71 -10.87 -7.62 -22.76
CA TRP A 71 -12.19 -7.15 -22.37
C TRP A 71 -12.14 -5.92 -21.43
N ILE A 72 -11.19 -5.87 -20.50
CA ILE A 72 -10.95 -4.72 -19.63
C ILE A 72 -10.60 -3.48 -20.46
N HIS A 73 -9.67 -3.60 -21.41
CA HIS A 73 -9.27 -2.49 -22.27
C HIS A 73 -10.43 -1.98 -23.13
N ASP A 74 -11.20 -2.87 -23.75
CA ASP A 74 -12.41 -2.52 -24.53
C ASP A 74 -13.45 -1.80 -23.64
N THR A 75 -13.56 -2.24 -22.38
CA THR A 75 -14.47 -1.61 -21.42
C THR A 75 -13.99 -0.23 -20.99
N MET A 76 -12.68 -0.04 -20.81
CA MET A 76 -12.10 1.29 -20.54
C MET A 76 -12.44 2.28 -21.67
N ASP A 77 -12.32 1.85 -22.94
CA ASP A 77 -12.69 2.67 -24.08
C ASP A 77 -14.15 3.06 -24.08
N ARG A 78 -15.03 2.13 -23.82
CA ARG A 78 -16.45 2.37 -23.72
C ARG A 78 -16.79 3.32 -22.56
N TYR A 79 -16.20 3.11 -21.39
CA TYR A 79 -16.47 3.93 -20.19
C TYR A 79 -15.99 5.37 -20.31
N LEU A 80 -14.92 5.62 -21.07
CA LEU A 80 -14.44 6.96 -21.36
C LEU A 80 -15.47 7.81 -22.15
N GLY A 81 -16.35 7.19 -22.90
CA GLY A 81 -17.38 7.90 -23.69
C GLY A 81 -18.76 7.91 -23.07
N THR A 82 -19.04 7.03 -22.08
CA THR A 82 -20.41 6.77 -21.64
C THR A 82 -20.61 6.80 -20.11
N VAL A 83 -19.61 6.46 -19.34
CA VAL A 83 -19.71 6.30 -17.88
C VAL A 83 -18.90 7.36 -17.13
N LEU A 84 -17.68 7.59 -17.54
CA LEU A 84 -16.75 8.56 -16.92
C LEU A 84 -16.93 9.95 -17.54
N THR A 85 -18.09 10.57 -17.28
CA THR A 85 -18.49 11.85 -17.91
C THR A 85 -18.19 13.07 -17.07
N ARG A 86 -17.86 12.89 -15.78
CA ARG A 86 -17.50 13.97 -14.87
C ARG A 86 -15.99 14.05 -14.73
N SER A 87 -15.44 15.26 -14.68
CA SER A 87 -14.01 15.48 -14.49
C SER A 87 -13.74 16.69 -13.61
N LEU A 88 -12.57 16.69 -12.97
CA LEU A 88 -12.01 17.85 -12.29
C LEU A 88 -10.49 17.86 -12.44
N HIS A 89 -9.88 19.05 -12.41
CA HIS A 89 -8.46 19.22 -12.19
C HIS A 89 -8.23 19.65 -10.74
N GLY A 90 -7.46 18.86 -9.98
CA GLY A 90 -7.24 19.13 -8.56
C GLY A 90 -6.97 17.88 -7.77
N PHE A 91 -7.41 17.91 -6.49
CA PHE A 91 -7.40 16.77 -5.59
C PHE A 91 -8.83 16.40 -5.20
N VAL A 92 -9.01 15.17 -4.71
CA VAL A 92 -10.22 14.78 -3.99
C VAL A 92 -9.85 14.55 -2.53
N TYR A 93 -10.43 15.36 -1.64
CA TYR A 93 -10.39 15.08 -0.19
C TYR A 93 -11.38 13.98 0.13
N VAL A 94 -10.88 12.89 0.74
CA VAL A 94 -11.64 11.69 1.01
C VAL A 94 -11.77 11.46 2.52
N GLU A 95 -12.97 11.16 2.97
CA GLU A 95 -13.24 10.55 4.28
C GLU A 95 -13.78 9.14 4.07
N ARG A 96 -13.06 8.17 4.58
CA ARG A 96 -13.40 6.76 4.55
C ARG A 96 -13.80 6.29 5.95
N THR A 97 -15.08 5.96 6.14
CA THR A 97 -15.58 5.38 7.38
C THR A 97 -15.46 3.87 7.33
N THR A 98 -14.73 3.31 8.28
CA THR A 98 -14.51 1.86 8.46
C THR A 98 -14.85 1.48 9.90
N SER A 99 -14.68 0.20 10.25
CA SER A 99 -14.77 -0.28 11.64
C SER A 99 -13.74 0.38 12.57
N SER A 100 -12.59 0.79 12.02
CA SER A 100 -11.49 1.44 12.75
C SER A 100 -11.68 2.95 12.95
N GLY A 101 -12.69 3.56 12.32
CA GLY A 101 -12.96 4.99 12.43
C GLY A 101 -13.06 5.70 11.07
N VAL A 102 -12.81 7.02 11.06
CA VAL A 102 -12.83 7.84 9.85
C VAL A 102 -11.41 8.17 9.42
N ARG A 103 -10.93 7.47 8.41
CA ARG A 103 -9.63 7.76 7.78
C ARG A 103 -9.77 8.90 6.78
N ARG A 104 -8.82 9.83 6.81
CA ARG A 104 -8.75 10.98 5.91
C ARG A 104 -7.62 10.81 4.91
N GLY A 105 -7.94 11.10 3.65
CA GLY A 105 -7.00 10.98 2.55
C GLY A 105 -7.17 12.09 1.52
N LEU A 106 -6.18 12.21 0.66
CA LEU A 106 -6.18 13.13 -0.47
C LEU A 106 -5.79 12.37 -1.73
N VAL A 107 -6.70 12.27 -2.69
CA VAL A 107 -6.43 11.64 -3.99
C VAL A 107 -5.85 12.66 -4.94
N GLY A 108 -4.70 12.33 -5.52
CA GLY A 108 -3.95 13.12 -6.48
C GLY A 108 -2.95 12.24 -7.21
N ALA A 109 -1.99 12.83 -7.88
CA ALA A 109 -1.02 12.11 -8.68
C ALA A 109 0.40 12.15 -8.09
N VAL A 110 1.03 10.98 -7.98
CA VAL A 110 2.46 10.85 -7.69
C VAL A 110 3.24 11.03 -8.98
N ASP A 111 4.22 11.94 -9.01
CA ASP A 111 5.18 12.07 -10.12
C ASP A 111 6.17 10.90 -10.06
N LEU A 112 6.08 9.96 -11.02
CA LEU A 112 6.94 8.78 -11.10
C LEU A 112 8.43 9.11 -11.34
N GLU A 113 8.77 10.35 -11.74
CA GLU A 113 10.15 10.83 -11.75
C GLU A 113 10.70 11.11 -10.33
N THR A 114 9.83 11.14 -9.33
CA THR A 114 10.20 11.28 -7.92
C THR A 114 10.13 9.95 -7.14
N TYR A 115 9.71 8.88 -7.79
CA TYR A 115 9.62 7.54 -7.22
C TYR A 115 10.65 6.60 -7.84
N SER A 116 11.25 5.76 -7.00
CA SER A 116 12.04 4.61 -7.40
C SER A 116 11.92 3.50 -6.37
N PHE A 117 11.91 2.26 -6.83
CA PHE A 117 12.01 1.06 -5.99
C PHE A 117 13.43 0.43 -6.03
N GLU A 118 14.38 1.09 -6.70
CA GLU A 118 15.79 0.65 -6.71
C GLU A 118 16.47 1.00 -5.39
N ALA A 119 17.25 0.04 -4.86
CA ALA A 119 17.86 0.17 -3.53
C ALA A 119 18.81 1.39 -3.43
N ASP A 120 19.55 1.67 -4.52
CA ASP A 120 20.56 2.72 -4.57
C ASP A 120 20.00 4.11 -4.93
N ALA A 121 18.70 4.20 -5.20
CA ALA A 121 18.07 5.46 -5.57
C ALA A 121 17.77 6.33 -4.34
N ALA A 122 17.73 7.65 -4.58
CA ALA A 122 17.38 8.68 -3.61
C ALA A 122 16.07 9.40 -3.97
N PRO A 123 14.95 8.68 -4.11
CA PRO A 123 13.69 9.27 -4.53
C PRO A 123 13.00 10.04 -3.39
N LEU A 124 12.12 10.99 -3.77
CA LEU A 124 11.25 11.68 -2.82
C LEU A 124 10.06 10.81 -2.36
N CYS A 125 9.66 9.83 -3.18
CA CYS A 125 8.66 8.81 -2.85
C CYS A 125 9.34 7.44 -2.78
N ARG A 126 9.24 6.75 -1.64
CA ARG A 126 9.94 5.48 -1.40
C ARG A 126 8.96 4.32 -1.21
N PRO A 127 9.30 3.10 -1.62
CA PRO A 127 8.62 1.91 -1.13
C PRO A 127 8.85 1.78 0.38
N SER A 128 7.85 1.31 1.13
CA SER A 128 8.05 0.93 2.53
C SER A 128 8.72 -0.43 2.68
N GLU A 129 8.46 -1.33 1.75
CA GLU A 129 9.02 -2.70 1.71
C GLU A 129 9.73 -2.95 0.37
N ALA A 130 10.66 -3.90 0.36
CA ALA A 130 11.35 -4.29 -0.86
C ALA A 130 10.38 -4.81 -1.94
N THR A 131 10.50 -4.29 -3.14
CA THR A 131 9.67 -4.68 -4.28
C THR A 131 10.11 -6.03 -4.82
N VAL A 132 9.18 -6.96 -4.93
CA VAL A 132 9.38 -8.28 -5.56
C VAL A 132 9.26 -8.11 -7.07
N ARG A 133 10.38 -8.12 -7.78
CA ARG A 133 10.45 -7.81 -9.23
C ARG A 133 9.63 -8.77 -10.09
N GLU A 134 9.55 -10.05 -9.70
CA GLU A 134 8.80 -11.10 -10.38
C GLU A 134 7.29 -10.85 -10.39
N ARG A 135 6.80 -10.01 -9.48
CA ARG A 135 5.39 -9.60 -9.41
C ARG A 135 5.04 -8.46 -10.38
N ILE A 136 6.01 -7.78 -10.98
CA ILE A 136 5.77 -6.66 -11.90
C ILE A 136 5.24 -7.14 -13.26
N PRO A 137 5.84 -8.14 -13.96
CA PRO A 137 5.44 -8.47 -15.32
C PRO A 137 3.96 -8.83 -15.51
N PRO A 138 3.29 -9.64 -14.66
CA PRO A 138 1.87 -9.93 -14.83
C PRO A 138 0.98 -8.68 -14.72
N ARG A 139 1.29 -7.77 -13.79
CA ARG A 139 0.57 -6.51 -13.60
C ARG A 139 0.84 -5.52 -14.72
N LEU A 140 2.07 -5.52 -15.24
CA LEU A 140 2.46 -4.70 -16.36
C LEU A 140 1.69 -5.11 -17.63
N ALA A 141 1.44 -6.39 -17.83
CA ALA A 141 0.62 -6.88 -18.95
C ALA A 141 -0.82 -6.34 -18.90
N VAL A 142 -1.38 -6.12 -17.71
CA VAL A 142 -2.69 -5.47 -17.56
C VAL A 142 -2.63 -3.98 -17.88
N ARG A 143 -1.54 -3.29 -17.44
CA ARG A 143 -1.38 -1.85 -17.61
C ARG A 143 -0.96 -1.45 -19.02
N GLU A 144 -0.21 -2.30 -19.73
CA GLU A 144 0.17 -2.08 -21.13
C GLU A 144 -1.07 -2.13 -22.02
N GLY A 145 -1.35 -1.02 -22.72
CA GLY A 145 -2.57 -0.87 -23.54
C GLY A 145 -3.78 -0.33 -22.77
N ALA A 146 -3.75 -0.25 -21.46
CA ALA A 146 -4.79 0.40 -20.70
C ALA A 146 -4.81 1.92 -20.97
N LYS A 147 -6.00 2.49 -21.08
CA LYS A 147 -6.19 3.96 -21.25
C LYS A 147 -6.49 4.66 -19.95
N LEU A 148 -6.89 3.92 -18.94
CA LEU A 148 -7.28 4.39 -17.62
C LEU A 148 -6.46 3.71 -16.54
N GLU A 149 -6.35 4.38 -15.42
CA GLU A 149 -5.98 3.80 -14.15
C GLU A 149 -7.01 4.17 -13.08
N THR A 150 -7.11 3.32 -12.07
CA THR A 150 -7.89 3.53 -10.85
C THR A 150 -6.95 3.40 -9.65
N PRO A 151 -7.03 4.28 -8.62
CA PRO A 151 -6.06 4.26 -7.54
C PRO A 151 -6.43 3.24 -6.47
N HIS A 152 -5.52 2.33 -6.15
CA HIS A 152 -5.56 1.61 -4.88
C HIS A 152 -4.29 1.81 -4.04
N ILE A 153 -3.33 2.56 -4.57
CA ILE A 153 -2.09 2.89 -3.89
C ILE A 153 -2.40 3.86 -2.76
N LEU A 154 -1.97 3.51 -1.56
CA LEU A 154 -2.01 4.34 -0.39
C LEU A 154 -0.59 4.78 -0.05
N MET A 155 -0.33 6.07 -0.20
CA MET A 155 0.91 6.72 0.21
C MET A 155 0.74 7.28 1.62
N LEU A 156 1.80 7.26 2.39
CA LEU A 156 1.85 7.83 3.73
C LEU A 156 2.71 9.08 3.75
N ALA A 157 2.25 10.08 4.49
CA ALA A 157 2.99 11.29 4.82
C ALA A 157 3.24 11.33 6.34
N ASP A 158 4.45 11.65 6.76
CA ASP A 158 4.72 12.05 8.15
C ASP A 158 4.62 13.57 8.25
N ASP A 159 3.38 14.03 8.42
CA ASP A 159 3.02 15.46 8.39
C ASP A 159 2.80 16.06 9.79
N ALA A 160 3.37 15.46 10.85
CA ALA A 160 3.21 15.92 12.24
C ALA A 160 3.58 17.40 12.44
N ALA A 161 4.60 17.88 11.74
CA ALA A 161 5.08 19.26 11.88
C ALA A 161 4.22 20.29 11.11
N ALA A 162 3.49 19.86 10.07
CA ALA A 162 2.66 20.72 9.23
C ALA A 162 1.43 19.95 8.72
N PRO A 163 0.45 19.66 9.58
CA PRO A 163 -0.65 18.75 9.28
C PRO A 163 -1.56 19.33 8.18
N ILE A 164 -1.60 18.65 7.03
CA ILE A 164 -2.43 19.00 5.87
C ILE A 164 -3.88 18.61 6.14
N PHE A 165 -4.11 17.41 6.66
CA PHE A 165 -5.44 16.80 6.78
C PHE A 165 -6.35 17.48 7.79
N PRO A 166 -5.90 17.88 9.00
CA PRO A 166 -6.73 18.66 9.92
C PRO A 166 -7.18 20.00 9.33
N ALA A 167 -6.31 20.70 8.57
CA ALA A 167 -6.68 21.95 7.92
C ALA A 167 -7.75 21.77 6.83
N LEU A 168 -7.65 20.69 6.04
CA LEU A 168 -8.67 20.33 5.06
C LEU A 168 -9.98 19.89 5.72
N ALA A 169 -9.91 19.10 6.79
CA ALA A 169 -11.09 18.69 7.54
C ALA A 169 -11.87 19.88 8.11
N ALA A 170 -11.15 20.90 8.62
CA ALA A 170 -11.77 22.13 9.11
C ALA A 170 -12.51 22.92 8.01
N LYS A 171 -12.04 22.84 6.75
CA LYS A 171 -12.65 23.48 5.56
C LYS A 171 -13.64 22.56 4.82
N LYS A 172 -13.91 21.36 5.32
CA LYS A 172 -14.76 20.37 4.64
C LYS A 172 -16.10 20.94 4.19
N GLY A 173 -16.73 21.79 5.00
CA GLY A 173 -18.03 22.39 4.67
C GLY A 173 -18.01 23.26 3.40
N ASP A 174 -16.87 23.85 3.08
CA ASP A 174 -16.69 24.75 1.93
C ASP A 174 -16.29 23.99 0.65
N LEU A 175 -15.85 22.72 0.78
CA LEU A 175 -15.45 21.89 -0.36
C LEU A 175 -16.68 21.27 -1.05
N PRO A 176 -16.84 21.41 -2.38
CA PRO A 176 -17.95 20.81 -3.11
C PRO A 176 -17.99 19.29 -2.98
N LEU A 177 -19.14 18.73 -2.63
CA LEU A 177 -19.35 17.29 -2.58
C LEU A 177 -19.33 16.69 -3.98
N LEU A 178 -18.48 15.69 -4.19
CA LEU A 178 -18.39 14.93 -5.45
C LEU A 178 -19.20 13.64 -5.39
N TYR A 179 -19.07 12.92 -4.26
CA TYR A 179 -19.75 11.65 -4.03
C TYR A 179 -19.86 11.35 -2.53
N ARG A 180 -20.88 10.56 -2.19
CA ARG A 180 -21.04 9.91 -0.88
C ARG A 180 -21.82 8.63 -1.11
N THR A 181 -21.27 7.49 -0.66
CA THR A 181 -21.93 6.20 -0.85
C THR A 181 -21.48 5.18 0.21
N PRO A 182 -22.36 4.24 0.59
CA PRO A 182 -21.89 3.00 1.21
C PRO A 182 -20.99 2.24 0.25
N LEU A 183 -20.23 1.30 0.77
CA LEU A 183 -19.32 0.44 -0.01
C LEU A 183 -19.70 -1.01 0.19
N MET A 184 -19.72 -1.77 -0.91
CA MET A 184 -20.15 -3.16 -0.91
C MET A 184 -19.31 -4.05 0.02
N LEU A 185 -19.88 -5.19 0.39
CA LEU A 185 -19.22 -6.30 1.08
C LEU A 185 -18.47 -5.89 2.38
N GLY A 186 -19.08 -5.04 3.17
CA GLY A 186 -18.54 -4.63 4.47
C GLY A 186 -17.54 -3.49 4.41
N GLY A 187 -17.38 -2.86 3.25
CA GLY A 187 -16.45 -1.76 3.04
C GLY A 187 -16.74 -0.49 3.83
N GLY A 188 -17.83 -0.37 4.59
CA GLY A 188 -18.21 0.86 5.28
C GLY A 188 -18.76 1.92 4.33
N SER A 189 -18.27 3.15 4.38
CA SER A 189 -18.70 4.22 3.48
C SER A 189 -17.58 5.17 3.10
N ILE A 190 -17.76 5.90 2.01
CA ILE A 190 -16.79 6.87 1.49
C ILE A 190 -17.50 8.17 1.11
N GLU A 191 -16.85 9.29 1.40
CA GLU A 191 -17.22 10.63 0.94
C GLU A 191 -16.01 11.28 0.28
N GLY A 192 -16.22 11.89 -0.91
CA GLY A 192 -15.18 12.65 -1.62
C GLY A 192 -15.63 14.05 -1.93
N ARG A 193 -14.72 15.01 -1.75
CA ARG A 193 -14.95 16.43 -2.00
C ARG A 193 -13.86 17.03 -2.88
N ALA A 194 -14.26 17.96 -3.76
CA ALA A 194 -13.35 18.61 -4.71
C ALA A 194 -12.45 19.63 -4.02
N VAL A 195 -11.16 19.56 -4.33
CA VAL A 195 -10.16 20.59 -4.00
C VAL A 195 -9.64 21.13 -5.32
N THR A 196 -10.25 22.21 -5.80
CA THR A 196 -10.00 22.80 -7.12
C THR A 196 -9.52 24.26 -7.05
N ASP A 197 -9.47 24.85 -5.86
CA ASP A 197 -8.92 26.18 -5.64
C ASP A 197 -7.39 26.17 -5.87
N GLU A 198 -6.90 27.01 -6.79
CA GLU A 198 -5.49 27.02 -7.20
C GLU A 198 -4.54 27.37 -6.05
N ALA A 199 -4.95 28.23 -5.12
CA ALA A 199 -4.13 28.60 -3.97
C ALA A 199 -4.01 27.42 -3.00
N LEU A 200 -5.11 26.71 -2.78
CA LEU A 200 -5.13 25.50 -1.95
C LEU A 200 -4.34 24.35 -2.60
N ILE A 201 -4.48 24.16 -3.91
CA ILE A 201 -3.67 23.19 -4.68
C ILE A 201 -2.19 23.50 -4.49
N SER A 202 -1.76 24.74 -4.73
CA SER A 202 -0.36 25.13 -4.58
C SER A 202 0.15 24.97 -3.15
N GLN A 203 -0.69 25.23 -2.16
CA GLN A 203 -0.37 25.01 -0.75
C GLN A 203 -0.14 23.52 -0.43
N ILE A 204 -1.00 22.64 -0.90
CA ILE A 204 -0.89 21.18 -0.72
C ILE A 204 0.38 20.63 -1.36
N GLU A 205 0.64 20.99 -2.62
CA GLU A 205 1.82 20.55 -3.36
C GLU A 205 3.12 21.05 -2.70
N SER A 206 3.12 22.29 -2.20
CA SER A 206 4.26 22.84 -1.48
C SER A 206 4.48 22.16 -0.14
N ALA A 207 3.41 21.87 0.59
CA ALA A 207 3.49 21.14 1.87
C ALA A 207 4.01 19.72 1.66
N ALA A 208 3.53 19.00 0.63
CA ALA A 208 4.03 17.67 0.29
C ALA A 208 5.54 17.69 -0.08
N ALA A 209 5.98 18.71 -0.81
CA ALA A 209 7.40 18.87 -1.16
C ALA A 209 8.26 19.21 0.07
N ALA A 210 7.71 19.99 1.02
CA ALA A 210 8.40 20.41 2.24
C ALA A 210 8.66 19.24 3.22
N LEU A 211 7.93 18.12 3.12
CA LEU A 211 8.21 16.90 3.91
C LEU A 211 9.63 16.35 3.66
N ALA A 212 10.23 16.64 2.51
CA ALA A 212 11.60 16.27 2.19
C ALA A 212 12.62 17.41 2.44
N ASP A 213 12.25 18.44 3.21
CA ASP A 213 13.21 19.47 3.64
C ASP A 213 14.34 18.85 4.45
N LYS A 214 15.59 19.19 4.12
CA LYS A 214 16.77 18.53 4.69
C LYS A 214 16.90 18.73 6.20
N ASP A 215 16.66 19.94 6.66
CA ASP A 215 16.87 20.30 8.07
C ASP A 215 15.72 19.72 8.92
N ALA A 216 14.49 19.82 8.44
CA ALA A 216 13.33 19.23 9.09
C ALA A 216 13.44 17.69 9.16
N PHE A 217 13.85 17.05 8.05
CA PHE A 217 14.05 15.60 7.98
C PHE A 217 15.17 15.12 8.92
N ALA A 218 16.32 15.79 8.95
CA ALA A 218 17.43 15.44 9.83
C ALA A 218 17.06 15.59 11.32
N LYS A 219 16.20 16.57 11.64
CA LYS A 219 15.66 16.75 12.99
C LYS A 219 14.66 15.66 13.38
N ALA A 220 13.78 15.27 12.44
CA ALA A 220 12.78 14.21 12.68
C ALA A 220 13.41 12.82 12.75
N TYR A 221 14.45 12.56 11.95
CA TYR A 221 15.09 11.24 11.83
C TYR A 221 16.62 11.33 12.07
N PRO A 222 17.05 11.53 13.32
CA PRO A 222 18.49 11.57 13.63
C PRO A 222 19.19 10.28 13.24
N GLY A 223 20.30 10.39 12.50
CA GLY A 223 21.06 9.24 12.04
C GLY A 223 20.40 8.49 10.84
N ALA A 224 19.56 9.16 10.07
CA ALA A 224 19.03 8.63 8.82
C ALA A 224 20.18 8.23 7.88
N ALA A 225 20.09 7.02 7.31
CA ALA A 225 21.06 6.47 6.37
C ALA A 225 20.70 6.76 4.91
N VAL A 226 19.48 7.25 4.66
CA VAL A 226 19.01 7.61 3.31
C VAL A 226 18.78 9.11 3.17
N PRO A 227 18.83 9.67 1.95
CA PRO A 227 18.43 11.04 1.70
C PRO A 227 16.99 11.33 2.11
N PRO A 228 16.65 12.61 2.41
CA PRO A 228 15.31 13.03 2.73
C PRO A 228 14.29 12.60 1.69
N PHE A 229 13.14 12.11 2.14
CA PHE A 229 12.00 11.73 1.31
C PHE A 229 10.69 12.28 1.90
N ALA A 230 9.71 12.48 1.03
CA ALA A 230 8.43 13.08 1.40
C ALA A 230 7.36 12.03 1.73
N LEU A 231 7.26 10.97 0.93
CA LEU A 231 6.20 9.99 1.00
C LEU A 231 6.77 8.56 1.03
N ALA A 232 6.12 7.69 1.79
CA ALA A 232 6.35 6.26 1.77
C ALA A 232 5.11 5.51 1.26
N VAL A 233 5.30 4.42 0.53
CA VAL A 233 4.16 3.57 0.13
C VAL A 233 3.67 2.81 1.34
N GLY A 234 2.41 3.01 1.71
CA GLY A 234 1.78 2.25 2.78
C GLY A 234 1.15 0.94 2.28
N ASP A 235 0.49 1.01 1.11
CA ASP A 235 -0.11 -0.15 0.43
C ASP A 235 -0.03 0.03 -1.08
N GLY A 236 -0.02 -1.08 -1.85
CA GLY A 236 0.09 -1.05 -3.30
C GLY A 236 1.53 -0.87 -3.82
N ASN A 237 2.58 -1.32 -3.09
CA ASN A 237 3.99 -1.25 -3.53
C ASN A 237 4.21 -1.79 -4.95
N HIS A 238 3.63 -2.96 -5.27
CA HIS A 238 3.79 -3.57 -6.59
C HIS A 238 3.04 -2.80 -7.69
N SER A 239 1.93 -2.15 -7.36
CA SER A 239 1.16 -1.33 -8.31
C SER A 239 1.88 -0.05 -8.67
N LEU A 240 2.48 0.64 -7.69
CA LEU A 240 3.30 1.82 -7.96
C LEU A 240 4.57 1.46 -8.75
N ALA A 241 5.23 0.34 -8.38
CA ALA A 241 6.38 -0.17 -9.13
C ALA A 241 6.02 -0.55 -10.57
N THR A 242 4.83 -1.12 -10.80
CA THR A 242 4.31 -1.42 -12.14
C THR A 242 4.04 -0.15 -12.93
N ALA A 243 3.46 0.88 -12.31
CA ALA A 243 3.26 2.18 -12.95
C ALA A 243 4.59 2.82 -13.36
N LYS A 244 5.62 2.74 -12.48
CA LYS A 244 6.99 3.20 -12.80
C LYS A 244 7.59 2.42 -13.97
N ALA A 245 7.51 1.09 -13.96
CA ALA A 245 8.02 0.26 -15.04
C ALA A 245 7.30 0.55 -16.38
N HIS A 246 6.00 0.80 -16.37
CA HIS A 246 5.25 1.25 -17.54
C HIS A 246 5.73 2.61 -18.02
N TRP A 247 5.88 3.59 -17.11
CA TRP A 247 6.38 4.91 -17.44
C TRP A 247 7.76 4.85 -18.11
N GLU A 248 8.70 4.06 -17.60
CA GLU A 248 10.03 3.93 -18.20
C GLU A 248 9.98 3.39 -19.64
N LYS A 249 9.07 2.46 -19.94
CA LYS A 249 8.85 1.96 -21.30
C LYS A 249 8.25 3.01 -22.22
N VAL A 250 7.32 3.81 -21.72
CA VAL A 250 6.71 4.92 -22.50
C VAL A 250 7.72 6.03 -22.71
N LYS A 251 8.38 6.47 -21.63
CA LYS A 251 9.39 7.54 -21.60
C LYS A 251 10.49 7.32 -22.64
N ALA A 252 10.96 6.09 -22.80
CA ALA A 252 12.01 5.77 -23.76
C ALA A 252 11.68 6.06 -25.23
N LYS A 253 10.40 6.33 -25.54
CA LYS A 253 9.88 6.62 -26.89
C LYS A 253 9.52 8.08 -27.10
N LEU A 254 9.68 8.93 -26.09
CA LEU A 254 9.22 10.31 -26.06
C LEU A 254 10.40 11.30 -26.08
N SER A 255 10.20 12.46 -26.69
CA SER A 255 11.10 13.59 -26.56
C SER A 255 11.12 14.14 -25.12
N PRO A 256 12.15 14.87 -24.69
CA PRO A 256 12.19 15.50 -23.37
C PRO A 256 10.97 16.36 -23.08
N GLU A 257 10.48 17.13 -24.05
CA GLU A 257 9.31 17.99 -23.92
C GLU A 257 8.02 17.16 -23.72
N GLU A 258 7.89 16.07 -24.45
CA GLU A 258 6.75 15.16 -24.32
C GLU A 258 6.75 14.45 -22.96
N GLN A 259 7.92 14.12 -22.40
CA GLN A 259 8.06 13.49 -21.10
C GLN A 259 7.52 14.35 -19.97
N GLU A 260 7.63 15.70 -20.09
CA GLU A 260 7.15 16.61 -19.03
C GLU A 260 5.63 16.62 -18.87
N THR A 261 4.90 16.35 -19.94
CA THR A 261 3.43 16.49 -19.98
C THR A 261 2.69 15.16 -20.19
N HIS A 262 3.44 14.05 -20.39
CA HIS A 262 2.79 12.77 -20.71
C HIS A 262 2.02 12.20 -19.51
N PRO A 263 0.75 11.81 -19.66
CA PRO A 263 -0.07 11.32 -18.54
C PRO A 263 0.53 10.10 -17.82
N ALA A 264 1.21 9.19 -18.52
CA ALA A 264 1.82 8.00 -17.90
C ALA A 264 2.99 8.33 -16.95
N ARG A 265 3.53 9.57 -16.94
CA ARG A 265 4.50 10.05 -15.96
C ARG A 265 3.93 10.07 -14.53
N TYR A 266 2.64 10.17 -14.41
CA TYR A 266 1.95 10.30 -13.15
C TYR A 266 1.17 9.05 -12.79
N CYS A 267 0.99 8.78 -11.50
CA CYS A 267 0.19 7.67 -11.01
C CYS A 267 -0.79 8.17 -9.95
N LEU A 268 -2.08 7.91 -10.15
CA LEU A 268 -3.12 8.29 -9.19
C LEU A 268 -2.97 7.49 -7.89
N ALA A 269 -2.95 8.18 -6.75
CA ALA A 269 -2.80 7.58 -5.42
C ALA A 269 -3.58 8.37 -4.38
N GLU A 270 -3.91 7.74 -3.26
CA GLU A 270 -4.39 8.41 -2.06
C GLU A 270 -3.21 8.63 -1.11
N VAL A 271 -3.02 9.84 -0.62
CA VAL A 271 -2.06 10.18 0.44
C VAL A 271 -2.83 10.32 1.75
N CYS A 272 -2.36 9.65 2.81
CA CYS A 272 -2.89 9.76 4.17
C CYS A 272 -1.77 10.17 5.14
N SER A 273 -2.14 10.83 6.23
CA SER A 273 -1.23 11.02 7.37
C SER A 273 -0.95 9.68 8.04
N VAL A 274 0.32 9.39 8.35
CA VAL A 274 0.67 8.25 9.20
C VAL A 274 0.12 8.40 10.62
N HIS A 275 -0.22 9.63 11.02
CA HIS A 275 -0.79 9.96 12.33
C HIS A 275 -2.32 9.84 12.40
N ASP A 276 -3.01 9.55 11.28
CA ASP A 276 -4.47 9.36 11.28
C ASP A 276 -4.84 8.21 12.22
N GLU A 277 -5.75 8.47 13.17
CA GLU A 277 -6.11 7.49 14.22
C GLU A 277 -6.82 6.26 13.65
N ALA A 278 -7.58 6.43 12.56
CA ALA A 278 -8.26 5.33 11.88
C ALA A 278 -7.34 4.50 10.97
N LEU A 279 -6.09 4.93 10.79
CA LEU A 279 -5.09 4.14 10.10
C LEU A 279 -4.49 3.13 11.08
N ILE A 280 -5.06 1.94 11.14
CA ILE A 280 -4.55 0.86 11.99
C ILE A 280 -3.37 0.18 11.30
N VAL A 281 -2.30 -0.03 12.05
CA VAL A 281 -1.12 -0.77 11.61
C VAL A 281 -0.92 -1.96 12.54
N GLU A 282 -0.97 -3.15 11.97
CA GLU A 282 -0.85 -4.40 12.73
C GLU A 282 0.41 -5.16 12.30
N PRO A 283 1.12 -5.79 13.24
CA PRO A 283 2.25 -6.63 12.89
C PRO A 283 1.76 -7.86 12.12
N ILE A 284 2.50 -8.26 11.09
CA ILE A 284 2.29 -9.54 10.46
C ILE A 284 3.12 -10.57 11.21
N HIS A 285 2.47 -11.62 11.69
CA HIS A 285 3.08 -12.74 12.40
C HIS A 285 3.57 -13.81 11.43
N ARG A 286 4.20 -14.85 11.96
CA ARG A 286 4.67 -15.98 11.16
C ARG A 286 4.22 -17.30 11.77
N VAL A 287 4.08 -18.32 10.93
CA VAL A 287 4.02 -19.72 11.35
C VAL A 287 5.08 -20.49 10.57
N ILE A 288 5.91 -21.23 11.28
CA ILE A 288 6.91 -22.12 10.70
C ILE A 288 6.29 -23.52 10.71
N PHE A 289 6.05 -24.06 9.53
CA PHE A 289 5.58 -25.44 9.33
C PHE A 289 6.76 -26.39 9.15
N ASP A 290 6.52 -27.66 9.37
CA ASP A 290 7.49 -28.74 9.22
C ASP A 290 8.76 -28.52 10.09
N ALA A 291 8.57 -27.92 11.27
CA ALA A 291 9.61 -27.69 12.28
C ALA A 291 9.02 -27.82 13.69
N ASP A 292 9.79 -28.42 14.60
CA ASP A 292 9.39 -28.56 15.99
C ASP A 292 9.55 -27.22 16.75
N PHE A 293 8.57 -26.93 17.62
CA PHE A 293 8.56 -25.69 18.40
C PHE A 293 9.79 -25.54 19.31
N ASP A 294 10.20 -26.60 20.00
CA ASP A 294 11.34 -26.57 20.94
C ASP A 294 12.66 -26.40 20.17
N ASP A 295 12.79 -26.98 18.98
CA ASP A 295 13.93 -26.80 18.11
C ASP A 295 14.03 -25.36 17.61
N VAL A 296 12.94 -24.77 17.09
CA VAL A 296 12.90 -23.37 16.68
C VAL A 296 13.28 -22.44 17.84
N LEU A 297 12.71 -22.67 19.04
CA LEU A 297 13.02 -21.88 20.23
C LEU A 297 14.49 -21.98 20.63
N ARG A 298 15.04 -23.19 20.68
CA ARG A 298 16.43 -23.43 21.03
C ARG A 298 17.39 -22.78 20.04
N GLU A 299 17.14 -22.95 18.76
CA GLU A 299 18.01 -22.41 17.71
C GLU A 299 17.92 -20.90 17.58
N PHE A 300 16.74 -20.31 17.79
CA PHE A 300 16.61 -18.85 17.81
C PHE A 300 17.37 -18.23 18.98
N ARG A 301 17.31 -18.81 20.16
CA ARG A 301 18.13 -18.36 21.29
C ARG A 301 19.62 -18.50 21.03
N ALA A 302 20.05 -19.63 20.46
CA ALA A 302 21.44 -19.86 20.10
C ALA A 302 21.94 -18.87 19.03
N PHE A 303 21.08 -18.51 18.06
CA PHE A 303 21.34 -17.50 17.04
C PHE A 303 21.63 -16.14 17.66
N LEU A 304 20.79 -15.68 18.62
CA LEU A 304 21.00 -14.40 19.30
C LEU A 304 22.25 -14.41 20.19
N ALA A 305 22.45 -15.48 20.97
CA ALA A 305 23.61 -15.62 21.82
C ALA A 305 24.92 -15.60 21.05
N LYS A 306 25.01 -16.31 19.90
CA LYS A 306 26.17 -16.30 19.00
C LYS A 306 26.53 -14.89 18.52
N ARG A 307 25.55 -14.00 18.39
CA ARG A 307 25.72 -12.61 17.93
C ARG A 307 25.85 -11.61 19.08
N GLY A 308 25.74 -12.05 20.32
CA GLY A 308 25.66 -11.16 21.48
C GLY A 308 24.47 -10.21 21.39
N ASP A 309 23.38 -10.65 20.75
CA ASP A 309 22.16 -9.86 20.49
C ASP A 309 21.02 -10.19 21.45
N GLU A 310 21.34 -10.80 22.59
CA GLU A 310 20.39 -11.03 23.69
C GLU A 310 20.07 -9.72 24.39
N GLY A 311 18.80 -9.49 24.74
CA GLY A 311 18.35 -8.29 25.43
C GLY A 311 16.84 -8.12 25.37
N ASP A 312 16.32 -6.99 25.83
CA ASP A 312 14.88 -6.75 25.99
C ASP A 312 14.33 -5.64 25.06
N ALA A 313 15.17 -5.14 24.13
CA ALA A 313 14.74 -4.07 23.22
C ALA A 313 13.70 -4.55 22.19
N GLN A 314 13.73 -5.84 21.85
CA GLN A 314 12.77 -6.47 20.96
C GLN A 314 12.21 -7.72 21.64
N THR A 315 10.90 -7.85 21.64
CA THR A 315 10.20 -8.95 22.29
C THR A 315 9.45 -9.79 21.26
N ILE A 316 9.94 -10.98 20.95
CA ILE A 316 9.30 -11.94 20.04
C ILE A 316 8.75 -13.10 20.86
N VAL A 317 7.48 -13.46 20.63
CA VAL A 317 6.86 -14.57 21.36
C VAL A 317 6.67 -15.77 20.44
N LEU A 318 7.24 -16.92 20.82
CA LEU A 318 6.99 -18.18 20.15
C LEU A 318 5.86 -18.93 20.85
N THR A 319 5.01 -19.60 20.06
CA THR A 319 3.89 -20.41 20.56
C THR A 319 3.77 -21.73 19.81
N ASN A 320 3.33 -22.79 20.50
CA ASN A 320 2.95 -24.06 19.86
C ASN A 320 1.43 -24.19 19.65
N GLY A 321 0.66 -23.14 19.91
CA GLY A 321 -0.81 -23.15 19.82
C GLY A 321 -1.53 -24.06 20.82
N ARG A 322 -0.80 -24.71 21.73
CA ARG A 322 -1.31 -25.66 22.73
C ARG A 322 -1.05 -25.20 24.17
N GLY A 323 -0.85 -23.88 24.34
CA GLY A 323 -0.64 -23.24 25.63
C GLY A 323 0.82 -22.94 25.98
N ALA A 324 1.81 -23.48 25.29
CA ALA A 324 3.18 -23.08 25.49
C ALA A 324 3.47 -21.77 24.74
N ARG A 325 3.83 -20.73 25.50
CA ARG A 325 4.32 -19.44 24.99
C ARG A 325 5.67 -19.12 25.60
N LYS A 326 6.64 -18.77 24.80
CA LYS A 326 8.00 -18.45 25.24
C LYS A 326 8.46 -17.13 24.61
N THR A 327 8.79 -16.19 25.45
CA THR A 327 9.39 -14.93 25.04
C THR A 327 10.86 -15.11 24.73
N VAL A 328 11.30 -14.54 23.61
CA VAL A 328 12.70 -14.41 23.22
C VAL A 328 12.98 -12.93 23.05
N GLY A 329 13.94 -12.42 23.79
CA GLY A 329 14.33 -11.02 23.78
C GLY A 329 15.60 -10.80 22.96
N ALA A 330 15.62 -9.76 22.12
CA ALA A 330 16.82 -9.35 21.39
C ALA A 330 17.19 -7.88 21.72
N ALA A 331 18.48 -7.57 21.65
CA ALA A 331 18.99 -6.23 21.88
C ALA A 331 18.88 -5.31 20.65
N GLY A 332 18.54 -5.86 19.49
CA GLY A 332 18.41 -5.11 18.24
C GLY A 332 19.74 -4.85 17.52
N LYS A 333 20.79 -5.60 17.83
CA LYS A 333 22.09 -5.49 17.15
C LYS A 333 22.09 -6.12 15.76
N THR A 334 21.36 -7.23 15.58
CA THR A 334 21.21 -7.90 14.29
C THR A 334 20.41 -7.02 13.32
N HIS A 335 19.31 -6.45 13.80
CA HIS A 335 18.47 -5.53 13.02
C HIS A 335 17.68 -4.61 13.98
N PRO A 336 17.46 -3.33 13.64
CA PRO A 336 16.72 -2.40 14.50
C PRO A 336 15.26 -2.79 14.74
N LEU A 337 14.66 -3.61 13.87
CA LEU A 337 13.28 -4.10 14.00
C LEU A 337 13.27 -5.60 14.29
N ALA A 338 12.39 -6.05 15.18
CA ALA A 338 12.21 -7.47 15.55
C ALA A 338 11.96 -8.37 14.33
N VAL A 339 11.19 -7.88 13.35
CA VAL A 339 10.95 -8.59 12.09
C VAL A 339 12.26 -8.87 11.36
N GLY A 340 13.15 -7.89 11.24
CA GLY A 340 14.44 -8.08 10.56
C GLY A 340 15.38 -9.01 11.34
N THR A 341 15.35 -8.97 12.67
CA THR A 341 16.09 -9.92 13.53
C THR A 341 15.59 -11.35 13.29
N PHE A 342 14.27 -11.55 13.20
CA PHE A 342 13.69 -12.86 12.89
C PHE A 342 13.98 -13.31 11.46
N GLU A 343 13.91 -12.43 10.46
CA GLU A 343 14.24 -12.78 9.06
C GLU A 343 15.71 -13.22 8.92
N ALA A 344 16.63 -12.58 9.66
CA ALA A 344 18.03 -13.01 9.69
C ALA A 344 18.20 -14.41 10.34
N PHE A 345 17.47 -14.69 11.40
CA PHE A 345 17.39 -16.04 11.98
C PHE A 345 16.81 -17.04 10.98
N TRP A 346 15.66 -16.70 10.38
CA TRP A 346 14.99 -17.57 9.43
C TRP A 346 15.87 -17.97 8.24
N ALA A 347 16.67 -17.03 7.74
CA ALA A 347 17.60 -17.32 6.64
C ALA A 347 18.62 -18.43 7.01
N GLU A 348 19.14 -18.46 8.25
CA GLU A 348 20.05 -19.50 8.70
C GLU A 348 19.29 -20.79 9.02
N PHE A 349 18.15 -20.69 9.70
CA PHE A 349 17.33 -21.83 10.10
C PHE A 349 16.82 -22.62 8.88
N SER A 350 16.26 -21.93 7.88
CA SER A 350 15.72 -22.58 6.68
C SER A 350 16.82 -23.24 5.83
N ALA A 351 18.02 -22.71 5.85
CA ALA A 351 19.18 -23.35 5.18
C ALA A 351 19.60 -24.65 5.87
N ALA A 352 19.47 -24.73 7.20
CA ALA A 352 19.74 -25.92 7.99
C ALA A 352 18.59 -26.93 7.97
N HIS A 353 17.35 -26.45 7.78
CA HIS A 353 16.11 -27.24 7.80
C HIS A 353 15.33 -27.07 6.47
N PRO A 354 15.75 -27.69 5.37
CA PRO A 354 15.16 -27.46 4.04
C PRO A 354 13.67 -27.85 3.91
N ALA A 355 13.14 -28.68 4.81
CA ALA A 355 11.73 -29.02 4.85
C ALA A 355 10.88 -27.93 5.51
N ALA A 356 11.48 -27.07 6.35
CA ALA A 356 10.76 -26.03 7.07
C ALA A 356 10.27 -24.93 6.10
N ARG A 357 9.03 -24.50 6.30
CA ARG A 357 8.40 -23.45 5.51
C ARG A 357 7.84 -22.37 6.44
N VAL A 358 7.95 -21.12 6.06
CA VAL A 358 7.34 -20.01 6.80
C VAL A 358 6.18 -19.42 6.01
N ASP A 359 5.09 -19.13 6.72
CA ASP A 359 3.97 -18.36 6.18
C ASP A 359 3.72 -17.11 7.04
N PHE A 360 3.10 -16.10 6.41
CA PHE A 360 2.85 -14.78 6.98
C PHE A 360 1.37 -14.68 7.35
N ILE A 361 1.11 -14.52 8.64
CA ILE A 361 -0.23 -14.68 9.21
C ILE A 361 -0.69 -13.37 9.84
N HIS A 362 -1.90 -12.94 9.50
CA HIS A 362 -2.56 -11.82 10.12
C HIS A 362 -3.39 -12.29 11.32
N GLY A 363 -3.18 -11.65 12.47
CA GLY A 363 -3.91 -11.91 13.70
C GLY A 363 -3.35 -13.09 14.51
N GLU A 364 -3.22 -12.85 15.82
CA GLU A 364 -2.65 -13.80 16.78
C GLU A 364 -3.44 -15.11 16.88
N GLU A 365 -4.78 -15.02 16.85
CA GLU A 365 -5.67 -16.18 16.94
C GLU A 365 -5.43 -17.18 15.80
N SER A 366 -5.22 -16.66 14.58
CA SER A 366 -4.88 -17.47 13.41
C SER A 366 -3.54 -18.16 13.55
N VAL A 367 -2.54 -17.47 14.11
CA VAL A 367 -1.22 -18.07 14.43
C VAL A 367 -1.36 -19.22 15.41
N GLU A 368 -2.10 -19.02 16.51
CA GLU A 368 -2.32 -20.05 17.53
C GLU A 368 -3.02 -21.28 16.94
N LYS A 369 -4.00 -21.07 16.08
CA LYS A 369 -4.70 -22.16 15.39
C LYS A 369 -3.75 -22.96 14.50
N LEU A 370 -3.02 -22.29 13.62
CA LEU A 370 -2.10 -22.95 12.67
C LEU A 370 -0.92 -23.63 13.37
N ALA A 371 -0.35 -23.02 14.41
CA ALA A 371 0.70 -23.61 15.21
C ALA A 371 0.24 -24.91 15.91
N ARG A 372 -1.04 -24.98 16.34
CA ARG A 372 -1.64 -26.18 16.93
C ARG A 372 -1.72 -27.34 15.97
N GLU A 373 -1.92 -27.09 14.69
CA GLU A 373 -2.01 -28.10 13.62
C GLU A 373 -0.65 -28.73 13.27
N GLY A 374 0.44 -28.13 13.71
CA GLY A 374 1.81 -28.66 13.57
C GLY A 374 2.80 -27.62 13.06
N GLY A 375 3.44 -26.93 13.99
CA GLY A 375 4.43 -25.91 13.67
C GLY A 375 4.79 -25.05 14.87
N ALA A 376 5.55 -23.99 14.62
CA ALA A 376 5.90 -22.96 15.60
C ALA A 376 5.32 -21.62 15.16
N GLY A 377 4.41 -21.07 15.96
CA GLY A 377 3.92 -19.70 15.79
C GLY A 377 4.94 -18.70 16.29
N VAL A 378 5.08 -17.59 15.58
CA VAL A 378 5.99 -16.48 15.91
C VAL A 378 5.19 -15.18 15.91
N LEU A 379 4.89 -14.69 17.09
CA LEU A 379 4.15 -13.44 17.30
C LEU A 379 5.15 -12.29 17.34
N MET A 380 5.03 -11.40 16.37
CA MET A 380 5.82 -10.17 16.29
C MET A 380 5.28 -9.13 17.26
N PRO A 381 6.13 -8.30 17.87
CA PRO A 381 5.69 -7.21 18.72
C PRO A 381 4.84 -6.20 17.93
N PRO A 382 4.00 -5.40 18.61
CA PRO A 382 3.29 -4.31 17.99
C PRO A 382 4.24 -3.40 17.20
N PHE A 383 3.82 -2.98 16.01
CA PHE A 383 4.56 -2.06 15.16
C PHE A 383 3.95 -0.67 15.30
N ALA A 384 4.73 0.27 15.83
CA ALA A 384 4.26 1.65 15.94
C ALA A 384 4.28 2.35 14.58
N LYS A 385 3.25 3.14 14.29
CA LYS A 385 3.16 3.91 13.02
C LYS A 385 4.36 4.86 12.83
N SER A 386 4.85 5.45 13.92
CA SER A 386 6.07 6.26 13.93
C SER A 386 7.32 5.52 13.46
N ASP A 387 7.36 4.19 13.66
CA ASP A 387 8.54 3.39 13.32
C ASP A 387 8.65 3.12 11.81
N LEU A 388 7.56 3.33 11.06
CA LEU A 388 7.56 3.14 9.61
C LEU A 388 8.57 4.11 8.95
N PHE A 389 8.38 5.41 9.15
CA PHE A 389 9.27 6.41 8.56
C PHE A 389 10.68 6.33 9.12
N LEU A 390 10.82 6.10 10.43
CA LEU A 390 12.11 5.91 11.07
C LEU A 390 12.84 4.68 10.51
N GLY A 391 12.13 3.57 10.33
CA GLY A 391 12.67 2.34 9.75
C GLY A 391 13.15 2.53 8.31
N VAL A 392 12.33 3.20 7.47
CA VAL A 392 12.70 3.53 6.09
C VAL A 392 13.86 4.53 6.05
N ALA A 393 13.89 5.54 6.94
CA ALA A 393 14.98 6.51 7.01
C ALA A 393 16.32 5.86 7.41
N LYS A 394 16.31 4.85 8.27
CA LYS A 394 17.53 4.16 8.75
C LYS A 394 17.93 2.97 7.88
N GLY A 395 16.95 2.24 7.30
CA GLY A 395 17.20 0.98 6.59
C GLY A 395 16.95 1.04 5.08
N GLY A 396 16.43 2.15 4.55
CA GLY A 396 16.03 2.29 3.14
C GLY A 396 14.67 1.68 2.84
N VAL A 397 14.43 0.46 3.28
CA VAL A 397 13.13 -0.26 3.24
C VAL A 397 12.97 -1.11 4.50
N LEU A 398 11.74 -1.42 4.85
CA LEU A 398 11.41 -2.36 5.90
C LEU A 398 11.55 -3.81 5.39
N PRO A 399 11.79 -4.78 6.27
CA PRO A 399 11.70 -6.20 5.92
C PRO A 399 10.32 -6.55 5.35
N LYS A 400 10.25 -7.57 4.50
CA LYS A 400 8.99 -8.04 3.91
C LYS A 400 7.97 -8.38 4.99
N LYS A 401 6.71 -7.98 4.72
CA LYS A 401 5.61 -8.34 5.62
C LYS A 401 5.86 -7.92 7.08
N THR A 402 6.38 -6.71 7.27
CA THR A 402 6.55 -6.11 8.60
C THR A 402 5.21 -5.80 9.23
N PHE A 403 4.29 -5.23 8.44
CA PHE A 403 2.99 -4.78 8.90
C PHE A 403 1.90 -4.96 7.84
N SER A 404 0.66 -4.91 8.27
CA SER A 404 -0.53 -4.69 7.43
C SER A 404 -1.21 -3.39 7.86
N MET A 405 -1.77 -2.67 6.90
CA MET A 405 -2.57 -1.47 7.18
C MET A 405 -4.05 -1.79 7.11
N GLY A 406 -4.69 -1.91 8.26
CA GLY A 406 -6.09 -2.25 8.39
C GLY A 406 -6.43 -3.66 7.90
N HIS A 407 -7.69 -4.02 8.05
CA HIS A 407 -8.24 -5.26 7.50
C HIS A 407 -8.42 -5.16 5.99
N ALA A 408 -8.66 -6.30 5.32
CA ALA A 408 -8.81 -6.34 3.86
C ALA A 408 -9.94 -5.40 3.37
N GLU A 409 -11.08 -5.38 4.06
CA GLU A 409 -12.25 -4.55 3.72
C GLU A 409 -12.00 -3.04 3.94
N GLU A 410 -10.98 -2.68 4.72
CA GLU A 410 -10.59 -1.29 4.98
C GLU A 410 -9.62 -0.73 3.94
N LYS A 411 -9.14 -1.56 3.04
CA LYS A 411 -8.30 -1.15 1.92
C LYS A 411 -9.05 -0.23 0.95
N ARG A 412 -8.30 0.38 0.04
CA ARG A 412 -8.88 1.32 -0.93
C ARG A 412 -9.98 0.66 -1.77
N TYR A 413 -11.06 1.41 -2.02
CA TYR A 413 -12.05 1.11 -3.05
C TYR A 413 -11.84 2.04 -4.24
N TYR A 414 -11.96 1.50 -5.45
CA TYR A 414 -11.83 2.26 -6.68
C TYR A 414 -13.04 3.17 -6.87
N MET A 415 -12.85 4.46 -6.83
CA MET A 415 -13.88 5.47 -7.06
C MET A 415 -13.48 6.39 -8.22
N GLU A 416 -12.30 6.95 -8.16
CA GLU A 416 -11.74 7.85 -9.14
C GLU A 416 -11.02 7.08 -10.25
N CYS A 417 -10.94 7.70 -11.42
CA CYS A 417 -10.15 7.23 -12.55
C CYS A 417 -9.28 8.37 -13.10
N ARG A 418 -8.28 8.03 -13.88
CA ARG A 418 -7.46 8.99 -14.62
C ARG A 418 -7.00 8.40 -15.95
N ARG A 419 -6.91 9.22 -16.99
CA ARG A 419 -6.26 8.81 -18.25
C ARG A 419 -4.75 8.68 -18.07
N ILE A 420 -4.17 7.65 -18.66
CA ILE A 420 -2.72 7.42 -18.69
C ILE A 420 -2.13 7.49 -20.10
N VAL A 421 -2.96 7.80 -21.08
CA VAL A 421 -2.60 8.04 -22.48
C VAL A 421 -3.02 9.46 -22.90
N LYS A 422 -2.37 9.98 -23.93
CA LYS A 422 -2.75 11.27 -24.57
C LYS A 422 -4.07 11.16 -25.32
#